data_b5b237bf52f3b491446ebf32e7dc164d
#
_entry.id   b5b237bf52f3b491446ebf32e7dc164d
#
_cell.length_a   1.000
_cell.length_b   1.000
_cell.length_c   1.000
_cell.angle_alpha   90.00
_cell.angle_beta   90.00
_cell.angle_gamma   90.00
#
_symmetry.space_group_name_H-M   'P 1'
#
loop_
_entity.id
_entity.type
_entity.pdbx_description
1 polymer ?
#
loop_
_entity_poly.entity_id
_entity_poly.type
_entity_poly.pdbx_seq_one_letter_code
_entity_poly.pdbx_strand_id
1 'polypeptide(L)'
;MDIEITELKKSDYKKAREYAIKGMHLNWFSDNKTITKIYGSYFWHSELNRATDIIAAYDNDQLLGVILADVEGKKKARYSRFKAMILSIAKFLEEKFAADEAYDNANKEMLDNCKRTKHLDGEILFLAANPDIQGKGIGSALLKELEKREKGKNLYLYTDDGCNYKFYEKRGFTREGEKDVEYNDVENPFVLKCFLYSKAL
;
A
#
# COMPACT_ATOMS: atom_id res chain seq x y z
N MET A 1 -18.92 -14.74 -10.55
CA MET A 1 -17.67 -14.56 -9.80
C MET A 1 -18.02 -14.82 -8.33
N ASP A 2 -17.43 -15.86 -7.78
CA ASP A 2 -17.59 -16.23 -6.37
C ASP A 2 -16.32 -15.80 -5.64
N ILE A 3 -16.43 -14.72 -4.84
CA ILE A 3 -15.25 -14.14 -4.18
C ILE A 3 -15.00 -14.88 -2.86
N GLU A 4 -13.99 -15.71 -2.84
CA GLU A 4 -13.46 -16.34 -1.63
C GLU A 4 -12.39 -15.45 -1.00
N ILE A 5 -12.53 -15.16 0.30
CA ILE A 5 -11.54 -14.39 1.07
C ILE A 5 -10.73 -15.36 1.94
N THR A 6 -9.41 -15.36 1.74
CA THR A 6 -8.50 -16.28 2.42
C THR A 6 -7.10 -15.67 2.58
N GLU A 7 -6.12 -16.46 3.00
CA GLU A 7 -4.72 -16.03 3.03
C GLU A 7 -4.09 -16.03 1.63
N LEU A 8 -3.13 -15.13 1.40
CA LEU A 8 -2.40 -15.06 0.14
C LEU A 8 -1.51 -16.31 -0.05
N LYS A 9 -1.74 -17.07 -1.12
CA LYS A 9 -0.92 -18.23 -1.50
C LYS A 9 0.49 -17.78 -1.89
N LYS A 10 1.52 -18.52 -1.46
CA LYS A 10 2.92 -18.20 -1.80
C LYS A 10 3.19 -18.19 -3.31
N SER A 11 2.51 -19.07 -4.07
CA SER A 11 2.56 -19.11 -5.53
C SER A 11 2.17 -17.79 -6.19
N ASP A 12 1.30 -17.01 -5.53
CA ASP A 12 0.70 -15.79 -6.08
C ASP A 12 1.43 -14.49 -5.68
N TYR A 13 2.52 -14.59 -4.90
CA TYR A 13 3.32 -13.42 -4.51
C TYR A 13 3.82 -12.60 -5.68
N LYS A 14 4.24 -13.27 -6.76
CA LYS A 14 4.65 -12.58 -7.99
C LYS A 14 3.49 -11.79 -8.59
N LYS A 15 2.30 -12.37 -8.63
CA LYS A 15 1.11 -11.74 -9.17
C LYS A 15 0.63 -10.57 -8.30
N ALA A 16 0.62 -10.75 -6.97
CA ALA A 16 0.30 -9.68 -6.02
C ALA A 16 1.26 -8.49 -6.17
N ARG A 17 2.56 -8.74 -6.34
CA ARG A 17 3.57 -7.71 -6.63
C ARG A 17 3.30 -6.98 -7.96
N GLU A 18 2.87 -7.70 -8.99
CA GLU A 18 2.51 -7.07 -10.28
C GLU A 18 1.30 -6.12 -10.12
N TYR A 19 0.35 -6.47 -9.25
CA TYR A 19 -0.76 -5.56 -8.90
C TYR A 19 -0.25 -4.32 -8.15
N ALA A 20 0.75 -4.47 -7.26
CA ALA A 20 1.39 -3.36 -6.57
C ALA A 20 2.04 -2.39 -7.57
N ILE A 21 2.89 -2.89 -8.45
CA ILE A 21 3.61 -2.08 -9.44
C ILE A 21 2.63 -1.28 -10.32
N LYS A 22 1.55 -1.92 -10.77
CA LYS A 22 0.54 -1.27 -11.61
C LYS A 22 -0.31 -0.27 -10.83
N GLY A 23 -0.72 -0.62 -9.60
CA GLY A 23 -1.61 0.18 -8.77
C GLY A 23 -0.97 1.42 -8.17
N MET A 24 0.35 1.43 -8.01
CA MET A 24 1.12 2.55 -7.45
C MET A 24 1.77 3.44 -8.52
N HIS A 25 1.47 3.22 -9.78
CA HIS A 25 2.00 4.02 -10.90
C HIS A 25 3.53 4.17 -10.89
N LEU A 26 4.28 3.14 -10.48
CA LEU A 26 5.74 3.19 -10.36
C LEU A 26 6.46 3.56 -11.66
N ASN A 27 5.79 3.44 -12.80
CA ASN A 27 6.26 3.89 -14.11
C ASN A 27 6.33 5.42 -14.25
N TRP A 28 5.69 6.20 -13.37
CA TRP A 28 5.81 7.68 -13.39
C TRP A 28 7.19 8.15 -12.93
N PHE A 29 7.85 7.36 -12.10
CA PHE A 29 9.15 7.68 -11.52
C PHE A 29 10.33 7.21 -12.36
N SER A 30 10.13 6.28 -13.29
CA SER A 30 11.18 5.79 -14.18
C SER A 30 10.62 5.02 -15.37
N ASP A 31 11.06 5.37 -16.58
CA ASP A 31 10.77 4.61 -17.81
C ASP A 31 11.57 3.30 -17.90
N ASN A 32 12.58 3.15 -17.05
CA ASN A 32 13.38 1.93 -17.01
C ASN A 32 12.64 0.78 -16.33
N LYS A 33 12.09 -0.13 -17.15
CA LYS A 33 11.34 -1.31 -16.68
C LYS A 33 12.10 -2.17 -15.68
N THR A 34 13.44 -2.20 -15.74
CA THR A 34 14.25 -2.98 -14.81
C THR A 34 14.26 -2.31 -13.44
N ILE A 35 14.47 -0.99 -13.40
CA ILE A 35 14.42 -0.19 -12.18
C ILE A 35 13.03 -0.29 -11.52
N THR A 36 11.97 -0.09 -12.29
CA THR A 36 10.58 -0.24 -11.81
C THR A 36 10.30 -1.62 -11.20
N LYS A 37 10.83 -2.70 -11.81
CA LYS A 37 10.70 -4.06 -11.26
C LYS A 37 11.49 -4.26 -9.96
N ILE A 38 12.69 -3.70 -9.88
CA ILE A 38 13.54 -3.79 -8.67
C ILE A 38 12.85 -3.05 -7.53
N TYR A 39 12.41 -1.80 -7.77
CA TYR A 39 11.70 -0.99 -6.78
C TYR A 39 10.39 -1.65 -6.34
N GLY A 40 9.57 -2.11 -7.27
CA GLY A 40 8.32 -2.81 -6.94
C GLY A 40 8.56 -4.12 -6.17
N SER A 41 9.71 -4.79 -6.40
CA SER A 41 10.10 -5.95 -5.59
C SER A 41 10.52 -5.55 -4.18
N TYR A 42 11.29 -4.48 -4.04
CA TYR A 42 11.67 -3.90 -2.75
C TYR A 42 10.44 -3.49 -1.96
N PHE A 43 9.57 -2.65 -2.53
CA PHE A 43 8.33 -2.20 -1.93
C PHE A 43 7.48 -3.39 -1.44
N TRP A 44 7.17 -4.33 -2.33
CA TRP A 44 6.36 -5.51 -1.98
C TRP A 44 6.92 -6.30 -0.81
N HIS A 45 8.23 -6.57 -0.80
CA HIS A 45 8.86 -7.33 0.29
C HIS A 45 8.96 -6.52 1.59
N SER A 46 9.14 -5.20 1.50
CA SER A 46 9.12 -4.31 2.67
C SER A 46 7.75 -4.35 3.34
N GLU A 47 6.68 -4.12 2.60
CA GLU A 47 5.32 -4.13 3.13
C GLU A 47 4.90 -5.52 3.64
N LEU A 48 5.27 -6.56 2.93
CA LEU A 48 4.99 -7.94 3.37
C LEU A 48 5.69 -8.30 4.70
N ASN A 49 6.87 -7.75 4.97
CA ASN A 49 7.58 -7.96 6.24
C ASN A 49 7.01 -7.12 7.38
N ARG A 50 6.40 -5.97 7.08
CA ARG A 50 5.69 -5.13 8.07
C ARG A 50 4.33 -5.72 8.44
N ALA A 51 3.68 -6.41 7.51
CA ALA A 51 2.30 -6.85 7.66
C ALA A 51 2.07 -7.79 8.84
N THR A 52 1.03 -7.51 9.61
CA THR A 52 0.40 -8.42 10.60
C THR A 52 -0.76 -9.18 9.98
N ASP A 53 -1.47 -8.57 9.03
CA ASP A 53 -2.58 -9.14 8.29
C ASP A 53 -2.27 -9.16 6.79
N ILE A 54 -2.47 -10.33 6.19
CA ILE A 54 -2.32 -10.59 4.75
C ILE A 54 -3.59 -11.28 4.30
N ILE A 55 -4.47 -10.56 3.61
CA ILE A 55 -5.77 -11.06 3.19
C ILE A 55 -5.83 -10.99 1.65
N ALA A 56 -6.27 -12.06 1.03
CA ALA A 56 -6.42 -12.16 -0.42
C ALA A 56 -7.84 -12.56 -0.82
N ALA A 57 -8.25 -12.09 -1.98
CA ALA A 57 -9.50 -12.46 -2.63
C ALA A 57 -9.20 -13.34 -3.84
N TYR A 58 -9.93 -14.43 -3.98
CA TYR A 58 -9.83 -15.39 -5.09
C TYR A 58 -11.20 -15.61 -5.76
N ASP A 59 -11.17 -15.97 -7.04
CA ASP A 59 -12.26 -16.64 -7.74
C ASP A 59 -11.70 -17.98 -8.23
N ASN A 60 -12.15 -19.09 -7.66
CA ASN A 60 -11.49 -20.38 -7.77
C ASN A 60 -10.00 -20.28 -7.35
N ASP A 61 -9.06 -20.55 -8.26
CA ASP A 61 -7.62 -20.43 -8.00
C ASP A 61 -7.02 -19.12 -8.51
N GLN A 62 -7.84 -18.21 -9.04
CA GLN A 62 -7.35 -16.95 -9.59
C GLN A 62 -7.29 -15.86 -8.51
N LEU A 63 -6.09 -15.32 -8.23
CA LEU A 63 -5.94 -14.14 -7.39
C LEU A 63 -6.64 -12.93 -8.01
N LEU A 64 -7.54 -12.31 -7.25
CA LEU A 64 -8.30 -11.13 -7.64
C LEU A 64 -7.78 -9.85 -6.99
N GLY A 65 -7.21 -9.95 -5.79
CA GLY A 65 -6.67 -8.80 -5.06
C GLY A 65 -6.10 -9.18 -3.71
N VAL A 66 -5.44 -8.22 -3.06
CA VAL A 66 -4.78 -8.41 -1.77
C VAL A 66 -4.84 -7.12 -0.95
N ILE A 67 -4.96 -7.24 0.36
CA ILE A 67 -4.79 -6.16 1.34
C ILE A 67 -3.77 -6.59 2.38
N LEU A 68 -2.86 -5.68 2.73
CA LEU A 68 -1.88 -5.82 3.80
C LEU A 68 -2.15 -4.75 4.86
N ALA A 69 -2.07 -5.12 6.13
CA ALA A 69 -2.15 -4.17 7.24
C ALA A 69 -1.10 -4.48 8.30
N ASP A 70 -0.62 -3.44 8.99
CA ASP A 70 0.24 -3.51 10.17
C ASP A 70 -0.51 -2.96 11.36
N VAL A 71 -0.92 -3.84 12.28
CA VAL A 71 -1.72 -3.50 13.46
C VAL A 71 -0.89 -3.64 14.72
N GLU A 72 -0.87 -2.61 15.56
CA GLU A 72 -0.08 -2.60 16.79
C GLU A 72 -0.46 -3.75 17.74
N GLY A 73 0.56 -4.31 18.40
CA GLY A 73 0.39 -5.40 19.35
C GLY A 73 0.22 -6.79 18.71
N LYS A 74 0.16 -6.90 17.39
CA LYS A 74 0.07 -8.18 16.67
C LYS A 74 1.44 -8.67 16.21
N LYS A 75 1.59 -10.00 16.11
CA LYS A 75 2.78 -10.61 15.52
C LYS A 75 2.77 -10.45 14.01
N LYS A 76 3.94 -10.17 13.42
CA LYS A 76 4.06 -10.12 11.97
C LYS A 76 3.64 -11.45 11.34
N ALA A 77 2.84 -11.39 10.31
CA ALA A 77 2.29 -12.55 9.61
C ALA A 77 3.40 -13.43 9.00
N ARG A 78 4.55 -12.80 8.68
CA ARG A 78 5.73 -13.50 8.18
C ARG A 78 7.01 -12.90 8.75
N TYR A 79 7.94 -13.80 9.11
CA TYR A 79 9.32 -13.47 9.40
C TYR A 79 10.18 -13.92 8.21
N SER A 80 10.75 -12.97 7.48
CA SER A 80 11.62 -13.27 6.34
C SER A 80 13.08 -13.02 6.69
N ARG A 81 13.96 -13.99 6.38
CA ARG A 81 15.42 -13.82 6.42
C ARG A 81 15.96 -12.87 5.33
N PHE A 82 15.09 -12.32 4.49
CA PHE A 82 15.41 -11.42 3.39
C PHE A 82 15.79 -9.98 3.82
N LYS A 83 15.83 -9.65 5.12
CA LYS A 83 16.24 -8.31 5.58
C LYS A 83 17.55 -7.81 4.98
N ALA A 84 18.55 -8.69 4.85
CA ALA A 84 19.86 -8.30 4.28
C ALA A 84 19.79 -7.94 2.80
N MET A 85 18.99 -8.67 2.02
CA MET A 85 18.80 -8.39 0.58
C MET A 85 17.99 -7.11 0.38
N ILE A 86 16.96 -6.89 1.20
CA ILE A 86 16.15 -5.66 1.18
C ILE A 86 17.02 -4.44 1.48
N LEU A 87 17.89 -4.51 2.51
CA LEU A 87 18.81 -3.42 2.88
C LEU A 87 19.83 -3.11 1.76
N SER A 88 20.34 -4.13 1.05
CA SER A 88 21.25 -3.92 -0.07
C SER A 88 20.58 -3.25 -1.25
N ILE A 89 19.31 -3.61 -1.52
CA ILE A 89 18.51 -2.99 -2.57
C ILE A 89 18.09 -1.58 -2.16
N ALA A 90 17.71 -1.35 -0.89
CA ALA A 90 17.37 -0.03 -0.36
C ALA A 90 18.52 0.97 -0.57
N LYS A 91 19.74 0.58 -0.21
CA LYS A 91 20.91 1.45 -0.39
C LYS A 91 21.19 1.81 -1.85
N PHE A 92 20.99 0.88 -2.78
CA PHE A 92 21.06 1.16 -4.23
C PHE A 92 19.94 2.10 -4.71
N LEU A 93 18.76 1.99 -4.11
CA LEU A 93 17.59 2.80 -4.48
C LEU A 93 17.64 4.20 -3.86
N GLU A 94 18.14 4.37 -2.63
CA GLU A 94 18.36 5.68 -1.99
C GLU A 94 19.21 6.61 -2.88
N GLU A 95 20.22 6.08 -3.56
CA GLU A 95 21.04 6.85 -4.51
C GLU A 95 20.30 7.25 -5.79
N LYS A 96 19.21 6.56 -6.14
CA LYS A 96 18.47 6.75 -7.41
C LYS A 96 17.13 7.46 -7.24
N PHE A 97 16.53 7.40 -6.05
CA PHE A 97 15.19 7.90 -5.75
C PHE A 97 15.20 8.94 -4.61
N ALA A 98 16.01 9.99 -4.74
CA ALA A 98 15.94 11.16 -3.86
C ALA A 98 14.51 11.79 -3.84
N ALA A 99 13.69 11.48 -4.84
CA ALA A 99 12.28 11.86 -4.91
C ALA A 99 11.41 11.24 -3.79
N ASP A 100 11.79 10.08 -3.24
CA ASP A 100 11.04 9.43 -2.16
C ASP A 100 11.12 10.19 -0.83
N GLU A 101 12.20 10.94 -0.58
CA GLU A 101 12.36 11.71 0.66
C GLU A 101 11.28 12.79 0.83
N ALA A 102 10.88 13.47 -0.24
CA ALA A 102 9.84 14.49 -0.20
C ALA A 102 8.46 13.86 0.10
N TYR A 103 8.17 12.71 -0.49
CA TYR A 103 6.94 11.94 -0.24
C TYR A 103 6.90 11.42 1.20
N ASP A 104 7.98 10.83 1.68
CA ASP A 104 8.09 10.30 3.03
C ASP A 104 7.97 11.41 4.08
N ASN A 105 8.60 12.57 3.86
CA ASN A 105 8.49 13.73 4.73
C ASN A 105 7.07 14.29 4.79
N ALA A 106 6.39 14.38 3.65
CA ALA A 106 4.99 14.81 3.58
C ALA A 106 4.07 13.85 4.35
N ASN A 107 4.24 12.55 4.15
CA ASN A 107 3.48 11.51 4.83
C ASN A 107 3.74 11.53 6.35
N LYS A 108 4.99 11.64 6.76
CA LYS A 108 5.38 11.72 8.17
C LYS A 108 4.77 12.95 8.86
N GLU A 109 4.83 14.12 8.22
CA GLU A 109 4.25 15.34 8.79
C GLU A 109 2.72 15.23 8.94
N MET A 110 2.02 14.69 7.94
CA MET A 110 0.57 14.45 8.03
C MET A 110 0.23 13.49 9.18
N LEU A 111 1.01 12.40 9.32
CA LEU A 111 0.81 11.42 10.38
C LEU A 111 1.08 12.01 11.77
N ASP A 112 2.17 12.76 11.94
CA ASP A 112 2.54 13.39 13.20
C ASP A 112 1.46 14.39 13.64
N ASN A 113 0.89 15.15 12.71
CA ASN A 113 -0.23 16.06 12.98
C ASN A 113 -1.51 15.29 13.36
N CYS A 114 -1.84 14.21 12.68
CA CYS A 114 -3.00 13.38 12.99
C CYS A 114 -2.87 12.74 14.39
N LYS A 115 -1.70 12.22 14.75
CA LYS A 115 -1.43 11.59 16.04
C LYS A 115 -1.53 12.54 17.25
N ARG A 116 -1.51 13.85 17.02
CA ARG A 116 -1.75 14.84 18.11
C ARG A 116 -3.19 14.84 18.62
N THR A 117 -4.14 14.41 17.78
CA THR A 117 -5.57 14.48 18.06
C THR A 117 -6.26 13.12 18.07
N LYS A 118 -5.61 12.09 17.49
CA LYS A 118 -6.19 10.75 17.33
C LYS A 118 -5.19 9.68 17.75
N HIS A 119 -5.71 8.65 18.43
CA HIS A 119 -4.97 7.40 18.58
C HIS A 119 -5.18 6.56 17.31
N LEU A 120 -4.09 6.05 16.76
CA LEU A 120 -4.08 5.20 15.57
C LEU A 120 -3.46 3.86 15.96
N ASP A 121 -4.18 2.78 15.70
CA ASP A 121 -3.80 1.42 16.09
C ASP A 121 -3.01 0.67 15.00
N GLY A 122 -2.85 1.25 13.81
CA GLY A 122 -2.11 0.62 12.74
C GLY A 122 -2.35 1.25 11.37
N GLU A 123 -1.70 0.68 10.37
CA GLU A 123 -1.67 1.16 8.99
C GLU A 123 -2.22 0.11 8.02
N ILE A 124 -3.05 0.52 7.08
CA ILE A 124 -3.32 -0.26 5.86
C ILE A 124 -2.18 0.02 4.90
N LEU A 125 -1.23 -0.91 4.83
CA LEU A 125 0.02 -0.78 4.09
C LEU A 125 -0.20 -0.78 2.57
N PHE A 126 -1.17 -1.59 2.14
CA PHE A 126 -1.38 -1.84 0.72
C PHE A 126 -2.75 -2.45 0.46
N LEU A 127 -3.44 -1.96 -0.57
CA LEU A 127 -4.66 -2.55 -1.12
C LEU A 127 -4.62 -2.47 -2.64
N ALA A 128 -4.56 -3.61 -3.30
CA ALA A 128 -4.68 -3.66 -4.75
C ALA A 128 -5.58 -4.80 -5.21
N ALA A 129 -6.31 -4.53 -6.28
CA ALA A 129 -7.07 -5.52 -7.02
C ALA A 129 -6.51 -5.67 -8.43
N ASN A 130 -6.80 -6.80 -9.06
CA ASN A 130 -6.49 -7.03 -10.46
C ASN A 130 -7.08 -5.89 -11.33
N PRO A 131 -6.25 -5.12 -12.03
CA PRO A 131 -6.71 -3.98 -12.82
C PRO A 131 -7.64 -4.39 -13.97
N ASP A 132 -7.55 -5.64 -14.45
CA ASP A 132 -8.36 -6.13 -15.56
C ASP A 132 -9.83 -6.41 -15.18
N ILE A 133 -10.14 -6.38 -13.86
CA ILE A 133 -11.47 -6.69 -13.33
C ILE A 133 -11.99 -5.59 -12.37
N GLN A 134 -11.72 -4.34 -12.68
CA GLN A 134 -12.17 -3.20 -11.87
C GLN A 134 -13.71 -3.15 -11.73
N GLY A 135 -14.17 -2.55 -10.64
CA GLY A 135 -15.61 -2.36 -10.40
C GLY A 135 -16.37 -3.59 -9.90
N LYS A 136 -15.73 -4.75 -9.71
CA LYS A 136 -16.36 -5.99 -9.23
C LYS A 136 -16.43 -6.12 -7.70
N GLY A 137 -16.14 -5.08 -6.95
CA GLY A 137 -16.27 -5.07 -5.49
C GLY A 137 -15.14 -5.73 -4.71
N ILE A 138 -14.05 -6.18 -5.35
CA ILE A 138 -12.94 -6.92 -4.73
C ILE A 138 -12.30 -6.13 -3.61
N GLY A 139 -11.94 -4.87 -3.84
CA GLY A 139 -11.35 -4.01 -2.81
C GLY A 139 -12.31 -3.81 -1.62
N SER A 140 -13.62 -3.76 -1.87
CA SER A 140 -14.63 -3.66 -0.81
C SER A 140 -14.71 -4.93 0.02
N ALA A 141 -14.64 -6.10 -0.62
CA ALA A 141 -14.66 -7.39 0.07
C ALA A 141 -13.43 -7.58 0.97
N LEU A 142 -12.24 -7.21 0.45
CA LEU A 142 -10.98 -7.24 1.21
C LEU A 142 -11.03 -6.29 2.41
N LEU A 143 -11.47 -5.05 2.20
CA LEU A 143 -11.58 -4.06 3.28
C LEU A 143 -12.60 -4.51 4.35
N LYS A 144 -13.75 -5.03 3.94
CA LYS A 144 -14.78 -5.56 4.86
C LYS A 144 -14.24 -6.71 5.72
N GLU A 145 -13.41 -7.59 5.16
CA GLU A 145 -12.78 -8.65 5.95
C GLU A 145 -11.76 -8.09 6.94
N LEU A 146 -10.97 -7.08 6.54
CA LEU A 146 -10.06 -6.40 7.47
C LEU A 146 -10.84 -5.71 8.59
N GLU A 147 -11.93 -5.00 8.29
CA GLU A 147 -12.83 -4.37 9.27
C GLU A 147 -13.39 -5.39 10.28
N LYS A 148 -13.73 -6.59 9.81
CA LYS A 148 -14.21 -7.67 10.67
C LYS A 148 -13.11 -8.19 11.60
N ARG A 149 -11.87 -8.37 11.10
CA ARG A 149 -10.73 -8.87 11.87
C ARG A 149 -10.24 -7.88 12.90
N GLU A 150 -10.24 -6.59 12.56
CA GLU A 150 -9.67 -5.50 13.35
C GLU A 150 -10.74 -4.58 13.94
N LYS A 151 -11.92 -5.13 14.23
CA LYS A 151 -13.04 -4.39 14.79
C LYS A 151 -12.66 -3.60 16.04
N GLY A 152 -12.98 -2.31 16.04
CA GLY A 152 -12.67 -1.38 17.13
C GLY A 152 -11.27 -0.77 17.06
N LYS A 153 -10.49 -1.07 16.03
CA LYS A 153 -9.19 -0.45 15.77
C LYS A 153 -9.35 0.78 14.87
N ASN A 154 -8.52 1.78 15.09
CA ASN A 154 -8.46 2.96 14.26
C ASN A 154 -7.25 2.86 13.33
N LEU A 155 -7.48 2.54 12.06
CA LEU A 155 -6.42 2.38 11.07
C LEU A 155 -6.32 3.59 10.15
N TYR A 156 -5.07 3.87 9.71
CA TYR A 156 -4.80 4.89 8.71
C TYR A 156 -4.18 4.29 7.45
N LEU A 157 -4.13 5.08 6.39
CA LEU A 157 -3.45 4.77 5.15
C LEU A 157 -2.97 6.03 4.45
N TYR A 158 -1.95 5.87 3.62
CA TYR A 158 -1.51 6.88 2.67
C TYR A 158 -2.01 6.55 1.28
N THR A 159 -2.33 7.57 0.51
CA THR A 159 -2.69 7.49 -0.90
C THR A 159 -2.45 8.86 -1.56
N ASP A 160 -2.69 8.96 -2.85
CA ASP A 160 -2.48 10.18 -3.63
C ASP A 160 -3.55 10.35 -4.71
N ASP A 161 -3.51 11.46 -5.44
CA ASP A 161 -4.47 11.78 -6.51
C ASP A 161 -4.25 10.97 -7.79
N GLY A 162 -3.11 10.31 -7.96
CA GLY A 162 -2.86 9.30 -9.00
C GLY A 162 -3.59 7.99 -8.72
N CYS A 163 -3.89 7.71 -7.46
CA CYS A 163 -4.60 6.52 -7.01
C CYS A 163 -6.12 6.73 -6.91
N ASN A 164 -6.87 5.65 -6.67
CA ASN A 164 -8.31 5.73 -6.47
C ASN A 164 -8.69 6.13 -5.03
N TYR A 165 -8.23 7.31 -4.56
CA TYR A 165 -8.48 7.80 -3.20
C TYR A 165 -9.98 7.93 -2.85
N LYS A 166 -10.83 8.25 -3.85
CA LYS A 166 -12.30 8.31 -3.68
C LYS A 166 -12.93 6.98 -3.26
N PHE A 167 -12.20 5.87 -3.47
CA PHE A 167 -12.60 4.56 -2.97
C PHE A 167 -12.70 4.56 -1.44
N TYR A 168 -11.76 5.18 -0.75
CA TYR A 168 -11.71 5.25 0.71
C TYR A 168 -12.78 6.21 1.25
N GLU A 169 -12.95 7.38 0.65
CA GLU A 169 -14.00 8.35 1.03
C GLU A 169 -15.41 7.71 1.00
N LYS A 170 -15.71 6.98 -0.08
CA LYS A 170 -16.98 6.26 -0.23
C LYS A 170 -17.21 5.14 0.80
N ARG A 171 -16.16 4.76 1.55
CA ARG A 171 -16.19 3.71 2.60
C ARG A 171 -16.03 4.26 4.00
N GLY A 172 -16.22 5.57 4.15
CA GLY A 172 -16.25 6.23 5.44
C GLY A 172 -14.89 6.52 6.05
N PHE A 173 -13.81 6.50 5.25
CA PHE A 173 -12.53 7.04 5.69
C PHE A 173 -12.59 8.57 5.70
N THR A 174 -12.03 9.16 6.74
CA THR A 174 -11.88 10.61 6.90
C THR A 174 -10.51 11.04 6.39
N ARG A 175 -10.44 12.10 5.58
CA ARG A 175 -9.18 12.71 5.19
C ARG A 175 -8.62 13.50 6.38
N GLU A 176 -7.45 13.10 6.86
CA GLU A 176 -6.77 13.70 8.02
C GLU A 176 -5.67 14.67 7.62
N GLY A 177 -5.14 14.53 6.41
CA GLY A 177 -4.10 15.40 5.89
C GLY A 177 -4.06 15.39 4.36
N GLU A 178 -3.52 16.49 3.82
CA GLU A 178 -3.28 16.69 2.39
C GLU A 178 -2.01 17.51 2.22
N LYS A 179 -1.12 17.09 1.30
CA LYS A 179 0.10 17.79 0.95
C LYS A 179 0.45 17.60 -0.50
N ASP A 180 0.93 18.65 -1.13
CA ASP A 180 1.49 18.59 -2.46
C ASP A 180 2.99 18.26 -2.39
N VAL A 181 3.43 17.31 -3.21
CA VAL A 181 4.83 16.91 -3.38
C VAL A 181 5.24 17.18 -4.82
N GLU A 182 6.26 18.00 -4.99
CA GLU A 182 6.77 18.37 -6.31
C GLU A 182 7.88 17.41 -6.74
N TYR A 183 7.73 16.83 -7.93
CA TYR A 183 8.72 15.98 -8.58
C TYR A 183 9.32 16.74 -9.76
N ASN A 184 10.37 17.55 -9.50
CA ASN A 184 11.01 18.39 -10.50
C ASN A 184 12.19 17.71 -11.20
N ASP A 185 12.83 16.74 -10.54
CA ASP A 185 14.03 16.03 -11.02
C ASP A 185 13.74 14.74 -11.81
N VAL A 186 12.50 14.63 -12.32
CA VAL A 186 12.06 13.51 -13.17
C VAL A 186 11.94 13.96 -14.62
N GLU A 187 11.97 13.03 -15.57
CA GLU A 187 11.91 13.32 -17.02
C GLU A 187 10.66 14.15 -17.40
N ASN A 188 9.55 13.93 -16.74
CA ASN A 188 8.31 14.70 -16.87
C ASN A 188 7.90 15.24 -15.50
N PRO A 189 8.28 16.47 -15.13
CA PRO A 189 7.95 17.05 -13.84
C PRO A 189 6.44 17.09 -13.57
N PHE A 190 6.04 16.74 -12.33
CA PHE A 190 4.64 16.78 -11.92
C PHE A 190 4.51 17.07 -10.42
N VAL A 191 3.32 17.45 -10.00
CA VAL A 191 2.95 17.59 -8.58
C VAL A 191 2.02 16.45 -8.21
N LEU A 192 2.35 15.72 -7.14
CA LEU A 192 1.53 14.66 -6.59
C LEU A 192 0.85 15.16 -5.32
N LYS A 193 -0.47 15.09 -5.29
CA LYS A 193 -1.25 15.44 -4.11
C LYS A 193 -1.41 14.23 -3.22
N CYS A 194 -0.71 14.23 -2.09
CA CYS A 194 -0.67 13.14 -1.12
C CYS A 194 -1.75 13.31 -0.06
N PHE A 195 -2.35 12.23 0.38
CA PHE A 195 -3.42 12.21 1.37
C PHE A 195 -3.14 11.20 2.49
N LEU A 196 -3.49 11.59 3.71
CA LEU A 196 -3.63 10.68 4.84
C LEU A 196 -5.12 10.49 5.13
N TYR A 197 -5.56 9.24 5.20
CA TYR A 197 -6.90 8.87 5.60
C TYR A 197 -6.90 8.02 6.86
N SER A 198 -7.95 8.12 7.69
CA SER A 198 -8.15 7.22 8.82
C SER A 198 -9.60 6.75 8.92
N LYS A 199 -9.81 5.60 9.59
CA LYS A 199 -11.13 5.06 9.89
C LYS A 199 -11.09 4.20 11.14
N ALA A 200 -12.10 4.36 12.02
CA ALA A 200 -12.42 3.39 13.07
C ALA A 200 -13.18 2.20 12.44
N LEU A 201 -12.62 0.98 12.56
CA LEU A 201 -13.15 -0.24 11.94
C LEU A 201 -14.19 -0.95 12.81
#